data_4a2c83a7f662f8d8d861937bc1e9f7c0
#
_entry.id   4a2c83a7f662f8d8d861937bc1e9f7c0
#
_cell.length_a   1.000
_cell.length_b   1.000
_cell.length_c   1.000
_cell.angle_alpha   90.00
_cell.angle_beta   90.00
_cell.angle_gamma   90.00
#
_symmetry.space_group_name_H-M   'P 1'
#
loop_
_entity.id
_entity.type
_entity.pdbx_description
1 polymer ?
#
loop_
_entity_poly.entity_id
_entity_poly.type
_entity_poly.pdbx_seq_one_letter_code
_entity_poly.pdbx_strand_id
1 'polypeptide(L)'
;EQEFSVSPMNLDIVYEDEYILVINKEAGILMHPTSTVRDHTLANGILHYYQQTNQHYDFHPVHRLDKDTSGIVIIAKTSVVQHAFDKKRTHFHKNYDAIVEGQLPTNHISIQWPIGRKPGSIIERCCTIEGKPAHTDITVLSSNAISQNMVDQYFTHVQCLLHTGRTHQIRVHLSQLGYPLAGDDLYGGHLNYIGRQALHASHVSFYHPMTNEWLELQAPIPSDMKALLTY
;
A
#
# COMPACT_ATOMS: atom_id res chain seq x y z
N GLU A 1 4.83 22.08 -15.38
CA GLU A 1 5.45 20.91 -16.03
C GLU A 1 6.45 20.30 -15.05
N GLN A 2 6.20 19.06 -14.62
CA GLN A 2 7.14 18.32 -13.79
C GLN A 2 8.19 17.71 -14.71
N GLU A 3 9.38 18.30 -14.78
CA GLU A 3 10.52 17.69 -15.49
C GLU A 3 11.11 16.58 -14.62
N PHE A 4 10.51 15.39 -14.68
CA PHE A 4 11.16 14.18 -14.19
C PHE A 4 11.97 13.54 -15.31
N SER A 5 13.17 13.06 -14.99
CA SER A 5 13.90 12.19 -15.91
C SER A 5 13.11 10.90 -16.14
N VAL A 6 13.26 10.31 -17.32
CA VAL A 6 12.69 8.99 -17.61
C VAL A 6 13.70 7.91 -17.25
N SER A 7 13.23 6.81 -16.70
CA SER A 7 14.06 5.65 -16.36
C SER A 7 13.37 4.37 -16.83
N PRO A 8 14.05 3.49 -17.59
CA PRO A 8 13.51 2.18 -17.91
C PRO A 8 13.14 1.43 -16.65
N MET A 9 11.94 0.86 -16.64
CA MET A 9 11.43 0.06 -15.53
C MET A 9 10.52 -1.03 -16.08
N ASN A 10 10.65 -2.23 -15.55
CA ASN A 10 9.72 -3.31 -15.86
C ASN A 10 8.45 -3.11 -15.05
N LEU A 11 7.39 -2.65 -15.70
CA LEU A 11 6.09 -2.40 -15.07
C LEU A 11 5.20 -3.62 -15.17
N ASP A 12 4.62 -4.03 -14.05
CA ASP A 12 3.54 -5.02 -14.00
C ASP A 12 2.20 -4.30 -14.14
N ILE A 13 1.67 -4.25 -15.36
CA ILE A 13 0.43 -3.55 -15.68
C ILE A 13 -0.75 -4.48 -15.37
N VAL A 14 -1.60 -4.07 -14.44
CA VAL A 14 -2.82 -4.80 -14.05
C VAL A 14 -4.00 -4.45 -14.97
N TYR A 15 -4.09 -3.18 -15.36
CA TYR A 15 -5.17 -2.67 -16.20
C TYR A 15 -4.73 -1.35 -16.86
N GLU A 16 -5.19 -1.14 -18.07
CA GLU A 16 -4.98 0.14 -18.76
C GLU A 16 -6.16 0.44 -19.68
N ASP A 17 -6.61 1.68 -19.71
CA ASP A 17 -7.53 2.22 -20.70
C ASP A 17 -7.09 3.63 -21.13
N GLU A 18 -7.95 4.34 -21.81
CA GLU A 18 -7.69 5.71 -22.28
C GLU A 18 -7.44 6.70 -21.13
N TYR A 19 -7.94 6.42 -19.92
CA TYR A 19 -8.00 7.36 -18.80
C TYR A 19 -7.08 7.00 -17.64
N ILE A 20 -6.83 5.73 -17.40
CA ILE A 20 -6.08 5.25 -16.25
C ILE A 20 -5.07 4.17 -16.63
N LEU A 21 -4.00 4.11 -15.84
CA LEU A 21 -3.02 3.03 -15.85
C LEU A 21 -2.92 2.47 -14.42
N VAL A 22 -3.07 1.17 -14.26
CA VAL A 22 -3.02 0.50 -12.96
C VAL A 22 -1.84 -0.45 -12.91
N ILE A 23 -0.99 -0.24 -11.92
CA ILE A 23 0.29 -0.94 -11.76
C ILE A 23 0.26 -1.76 -10.47
N ASN A 24 0.83 -2.95 -10.51
CA ASN A 24 1.26 -3.68 -9.33
C ASN A 24 2.69 -3.24 -9.00
N LYS A 25 2.82 -2.30 -8.06
CA LYS A 25 4.12 -1.73 -7.66
C LYS A 25 4.90 -2.75 -6.83
N GLU A 26 6.17 -2.96 -7.17
CA GLU A 26 7.09 -3.70 -6.31
C GLU A 26 7.42 -2.91 -5.03
N ALA A 27 7.73 -3.63 -3.97
CA ALA A 27 8.34 -3.05 -2.77
C ALA A 27 9.75 -2.52 -3.08
N GLY A 28 10.16 -1.48 -2.39
CA GLY A 28 11.48 -0.85 -2.57
C GLY A 28 11.50 0.29 -3.58
N ILE A 29 10.38 0.59 -4.22
CA ILE A 29 10.27 1.65 -5.23
C ILE A 29 9.45 2.81 -4.69
N LEU A 30 10.04 4.01 -4.69
CA LEU A 30 9.34 5.25 -4.34
C LEU A 30 8.33 5.63 -5.42
N MET A 31 7.24 6.28 -5.01
CA MET A 31 6.25 6.82 -5.95
C MET A 31 6.80 7.98 -6.78
N HIS A 32 7.48 8.91 -6.12
CA HIS A 32 7.99 10.15 -6.71
C HIS A 32 9.48 10.34 -6.45
N PRO A 33 10.20 11.06 -7.33
CA PRO A 33 11.52 11.56 -7.01
C PRO A 33 11.54 12.44 -5.76
N THR A 34 12.64 12.37 -5.04
CA THR A 34 12.94 13.19 -3.86
C THR A 34 14.22 13.98 -4.09
N SER A 35 14.64 14.77 -3.11
CA SER A 35 15.91 15.48 -3.16
C SER A 35 17.13 14.55 -3.26
N THR A 36 17.01 13.33 -2.73
CA THR A 36 18.09 12.33 -2.68
C THR A 36 17.94 11.20 -3.69
N VAL A 37 16.71 10.88 -4.13
CA VAL A 37 16.43 9.84 -5.12
C VAL A 37 15.71 10.49 -6.29
N ARG A 38 16.41 10.71 -7.41
CA ARG A 38 15.88 11.46 -8.55
C ARG A 38 15.40 10.58 -9.70
N ASP A 39 15.81 9.34 -9.73
CA ASP A 39 15.49 8.37 -10.77
C ASP A 39 15.07 7.03 -10.17
N HIS A 40 14.64 6.09 -11.01
CA HIS A 40 14.17 4.77 -10.62
C HIS A 40 12.99 4.81 -9.64
N THR A 41 12.20 5.87 -9.67
CA THR A 41 10.89 5.92 -8.98
C THR A 41 9.79 5.46 -9.93
N LEU A 42 8.60 5.18 -9.38
CA LEU A 42 7.46 4.79 -10.22
C LEU A 42 7.13 5.87 -11.26
N ALA A 43 7.20 7.15 -10.87
CA ALA A 43 6.99 8.26 -11.79
C ALA A 43 7.95 8.20 -12.99
N ASN A 44 9.24 7.98 -12.75
CA ASN A 44 10.24 7.88 -13.82
C ASN A 44 9.94 6.69 -14.76
N GLY A 45 9.57 5.55 -14.20
CA GLY A 45 9.24 4.35 -14.97
C GLY A 45 7.97 4.49 -15.81
N ILE A 46 6.94 5.11 -15.26
CA ILE A 46 5.67 5.36 -15.98
C ILE A 46 5.87 6.38 -17.11
N LEU A 47 6.64 7.45 -16.88
CA LEU A 47 6.96 8.40 -17.96
C LEU A 47 7.75 7.74 -19.08
N HIS A 48 8.67 6.84 -18.76
CA HIS A 48 9.37 6.03 -19.77
C HIS A 48 8.38 5.15 -20.56
N TYR A 49 7.46 4.47 -19.86
CA TYR A 49 6.42 3.67 -20.51
C TYR A 49 5.54 4.50 -21.44
N TYR A 50 5.08 5.68 -21.01
CA TYR A 50 4.32 6.58 -21.87
C TYR A 50 5.09 6.99 -23.12
N GLN A 51 6.37 7.29 -22.96
CA GLN A 51 7.26 7.62 -24.08
C GLN A 51 7.37 6.46 -25.09
N GLN A 52 7.59 5.24 -24.60
CA GLN A 52 7.70 4.05 -25.44
C GLN A 52 6.40 3.65 -26.16
N THR A 53 5.26 4.02 -25.59
CA THR A 53 3.94 3.74 -26.17
C THR A 53 3.31 4.95 -26.86
N ASN A 54 4.10 5.98 -27.11
CA ASN A 54 3.69 7.21 -27.80
C ASN A 54 2.50 7.91 -27.11
N GLN A 55 2.49 7.89 -25.79
CA GLN A 55 1.54 8.60 -24.94
C GLN A 55 2.22 9.85 -24.35
N HIS A 56 1.52 10.96 -24.30
CA HIS A 56 2.07 12.26 -23.86
C HIS A 56 1.33 12.75 -22.62
N TYR A 57 1.63 12.11 -21.48
CA TYR A 57 1.03 12.43 -20.19
C TYR A 57 2.10 12.68 -19.13
N ASP A 58 1.74 13.49 -18.14
CA ASP A 58 2.49 13.63 -16.90
C ASP A 58 2.07 12.55 -15.89
N PHE A 59 2.75 12.53 -14.74
CA PHE A 59 2.47 11.57 -13.68
C PHE A 59 1.40 12.10 -12.71
N HIS A 60 0.20 11.50 -12.74
CA HIS A 60 -0.95 11.89 -11.92
C HIS A 60 -1.46 10.72 -11.06
N PRO A 61 -0.78 10.36 -9.95
CA PRO A 61 -1.24 9.28 -9.10
C PRO A 61 -2.55 9.63 -8.40
N VAL A 62 -3.47 8.68 -8.34
CA VAL A 62 -4.76 8.82 -7.63
C VAL A 62 -4.57 8.65 -6.12
N HIS A 63 -3.66 7.79 -5.74
CA HIS A 63 -3.26 7.51 -4.37
C HIS A 63 -1.80 7.08 -4.33
N ARG A 64 -1.28 6.78 -3.15
CA ARG A 64 0.13 6.44 -3.00
C ARG A 64 0.32 5.24 -2.08
N LEU A 65 1.39 4.51 -2.30
CA LEU A 65 1.93 3.49 -1.40
C LEU A 65 3.29 3.95 -0.85
N ASP A 66 3.61 3.50 0.35
CA ASP A 66 4.94 3.67 0.91
C ASP A 66 5.99 2.96 0.05
N LYS A 67 7.25 3.38 0.14
CA LYS A 67 8.35 2.79 -0.63
C LYS A 67 8.35 1.25 -0.57
N ASP A 68 8.27 0.70 0.63
CA ASP A 68 8.40 -0.75 0.87
C ASP A 68 7.05 -1.47 0.95
N THR A 69 5.95 -0.81 0.63
CA THR A 69 4.64 -1.43 0.43
C THR A 69 4.45 -1.77 -1.04
N SER A 70 4.09 -3.02 -1.32
CA SER A 70 3.79 -3.48 -2.67
C SER A 70 2.30 -3.40 -2.99
N GLY A 71 1.95 -3.51 -4.26
CA GLY A 71 0.58 -3.72 -4.70
C GLY A 71 0.02 -2.65 -5.62
N ILE A 72 -1.29 -2.60 -5.70
CA ILE A 72 -2.01 -1.82 -6.70
C ILE A 72 -1.90 -0.33 -6.48
N VAL A 73 -1.48 0.38 -7.51
CA VAL A 73 -1.48 1.84 -7.61
C VAL A 73 -2.23 2.25 -8.86
N ILE A 74 -3.18 3.17 -8.71
CA ILE A 74 -3.92 3.75 -9.82
C ILE A 74 -3.29 5.08 -10.20
N ILE A 75 -2.96 5.21 -11.48
CA ILE A 75 -2.42 6.42 -12.10
C ILE A 75 -3.44 6.95 -13.09
N ALA A 76 -3.88 8.18 -12.89
CA ALA A 76 -4.69 8.89 -13.88
C ALA A 76 -3.78 9.41 -15.00
N LYS A 77 -4.23 9.34 -16.24
CA LYS A 77 -3.45 9.82 -17.39
C LYS A 77 -3.48 11.35 -17.52
N THR A 78 -4.48 12.00 -16.94
CA THR A 78 -4.60 13.46 -16.91
C THR A 78 -5.00 13.96 -15.53
N SER A 79 -4.76 15.25 -15.28
CA SER A 79 -5.22 15.89 -14.04
C SER A 79 -6.74 15.92 -13.91
N VAL A 80 -7.46 16.01 -15.02
CA VAL A 80 -8.93 15.96 -15.04
C VAL A 80 -9.42 14.61 -14.50
N VAL A 81 -8.86 13.51 -14.97
CA VAL A 81 -9.21 12.17 -14.47
C VAL A 81 -8.79 12.01 -13.01
N GLN A 82 -7.61 12.51 -12.63
CA GLN A 82 -7.16 12.48 -11.24
C GLN A 82 -8.16 13.15 -10.30
N HIS A 83 -8.64 14.35 -10.64
CA HIS A 83 -9.64 15.07 -9.84
C HIS A 83 -11.01 14.40 -9.85
N ALA A 84 -11.33 13.64 -10.91
CA ALA A 84 -12.58 12.91 -10.99
C ALA A 84 -12.67 11.72 -10.01
N PHE A 85 -11.56 11.28 -9.43
CA PHE A 85 -11.52 10.23 -8.41
C PHE A 85 -11.96 10.72 -7.02
N ASP A 86 -13.07 11.42 -6.94
CA ASP A 86 -13.69 11.72 -5.64
C ASP A 86 -14.20 10.42 -5.00
N LYS A 87 -13.77 10.15 -3.78
CA LYS A 87 -14.08 8.91 -3.06
C LYS A 87 -15.57 8.67 -2.86
N LYS A 88 -16.35 9.73 -2.70
CA LYS A 88 -17.81 9.60 -2.53
C LYS A 88 -18.50 9.17 -3.80
N ARG A 89 -18.03 9.66 -4.94
CA ARG A 89 -18.60 9.37 -6.25
C ARG A 89 -18.14 8.03 -6.80
N THR A 90 -16.87 7.68 -6.61
CA THR A 90 -16.28 6.45 -7.15
C THR A 90 -16.46 5.23 -6.25
N HIS A 91 -16.89 5.42 -5.00
CA HIS A 91 -16.95 4.34 -4.00
C HIS A 91 -15.65 3.53 -3.93
N PHE A 92 -14.55 4.24 -3.79
CA PHE A 92 -13.20 3.68 -3.86
C PHE A 92 -12.86 2.88 -2.60
N HIS A 93 -12.77 1.56 -2.75
CA HIS A 93 -12.42 0.63 -1.69
C HIS A 93 -11.03 0.06 -1.93
N LYS A 94 -10.19 0.10 -0.89
CA LYS A 94 -8.83 -0.46 -0.89
C LYS A 94 -8.73 -1.55 0.16
N ASN A 95 -8.38 -2.75 -0.27
CA ASN A 95 -8.06 -3.88 0.59
C ASN A 95 -6.59 -4.22 0.51
N TYR A 96 -6.00 -4.47 1.68
CA TYR A 96 -4.61 -4.88 1.83
C TYR A 96 -4.56 -6.26 2.45
N ASP A 97 -3.63 -7.08 1.98
CA ASP A 97 -3.14 -8.23 2.73
C ASP A 97 -1.98 -7.78 3.62
N ALA A 98 -2.02 -8.19 4.86
CA ALA A 98 -0.99 -7.88 5.85
C ALA A 98 -0.67 -9.13 6.67
N ILE A 99 0.57 -9.26 7.12
CA ILE A 99 1.00 -10.32 8.01
C ILE A 99 1.57 -9.69 9.26
N VAL A 100 0.93 -9.94 10.39
CA VAL A 100 1.33 -9.42 11.69
C VAL A 100 2.09 -10.46 12.49
N GLU A 101 2.94 -10.00 13.37
CA GLU A 101 3.58 -10.83 14.39
C GLU A 101 2.59 -11.11 15.51
N GLY A 102 2.55 -12.36 15.96
CA GLY A 102 1.65 -12.81 17.00
C GLY A 102 0.32 -13.37 16.48
N GLN A 103 -0.52 -13.79 17.41
CA GLN A 103 -1.82 -14.37 17.15
C GLN A 103 -2.92 -13.45 17.68
N LEU A 104 -3.72 -12.90 16.80
CA LEU A 104 -4.83 -12.02 17.15
C LEU A 104 -5.90 -12.79 17.93
N PRO A 105 -6.44 -12.19 19.01
CA PRO A 105 -7.42 -12.88 19.89
C PRO A 105 -8.82 -12.93 19.30
N THR A 106 -9.12 -12.19 18.26
CA THR A 106 -10.46 -12.08 17.64
C THR A 106 -10.34 -12.14 16.11
N ASN A 107 -11.43 -12.54 15.45
CA ASN A 107 -11.46 -12.67 13.99
C ASN A 107 -11.71 -11.35 13.27
N HIS A 108 -12.22 -10.35 13.95
CA HIS A 108 -12.51 -9.03 13.38
C HIS A 108 -12.26 -7.92 14.38
N ILE A 109 -11.60 -6.86 13.93
CA ILE A 109 -11.29 -5.67 14.73
C ILE A 109 -11.52 -4.43 13.86
N SER A 110 -12.27 -3.47 14.39
CA SER A 110 -12.41 -2.14 13.79
C SER A 110 -11.63 -1.13 14.62
N ILE A 111 -10.63 -0.51 14.00
CA ILE A 111 -9.76 0.48 14.66
C ILE A 111 -10.10 1.86 14.13
N GLN A 112 -10.48 2.77 15.06
CA GLN A 112 -10.83 4.16 14.73
C GLN A 112 -9.96 5.17 15.49
N TRP A 113 -8.71 4.82 15.77
CA TRP A 113 -7.78 5.69 16.46
C TRP A 113 -7.23 6.77 15.53
N PRO A 114 -7.36 8.06 15.88
CA PRO A 114 -6.80 9.14 15.07
C PRO A 114 -5.28 9.06 14.97
N ILE A 115 -4.74 9.47 13.84
CA ILE A 115 -3.32 9.40 13.54
C ILE A 115 -2.75 10.79 13.30
N GLY A 116 -1.63 11.08 13.96
CA GLY A 116 -0.86 12.31 13.81
C GLY A 116 0.63 12.03 13.69
N ARG A 117 1.41 13.10 13.64
CA ARG A 117 2.86 13.00 13.67
C ARG A 117 3.34 12.63 15.07
N LYS A 118 4.30 11.72 15.15
CA LYS A 118 4.96 11.41 16.42
C LYS A 118 5.86 12.57 16.83
N PRO A 119 5.72 13.12 18.05
CA PRO A 119 6.62 14.17 18.52
C PRO A 119 8.08 13.75 18.43
N GLY A 120 8.93 14.63 17.92
CA GLY A 120 10.37 14.38 17.76
C GLY A 120 10.75 13.55 16.54
N SER A 121 9.82 13.12 15.72
CA SER A 121 10.09 12.40 14.47
C SER A 121 9.50 13.13 13.26
N ILE A 122 10.25 13.15 12.17
CA ILE A 122 9.77 13.66 10.87
C ILE A 122 9.11 12.57 10.02
N ILE A 123 9.34 11.31 10.35
CA ILE A 123 8.89 10.14 9.56
C ILE A 123 7.73 9.44 10.25
N GLU A 124 7.86 9.14 11.55
CA GLU A 124 6.90 8.31 12.28
C GLU A 124 5.57 9.00 12.52
N ARG A 125 4.54 8.18 12.52
CA ARG A 125 3.18 8.55 12.93
C ARG A 125 2.84 7.84 14.24
N CYS A 126 1.84 8.35 14.94
CA CYS A 126 1.32 7.73 16.15
C CYS A 126 -0.19 7.92 16.26
N CYS A 127 -0.83 7.08 17.08
CA CYS A 127 -2.21 7.31 17.47
C CYS A 127 -2.24 8.44 18.52
N THR A 128 -3.02 9.48 18.25
CA THR A 128 -3.16 10.63 19.15
C THR A 128 -4.52 11.29 18.93
N ILE A 129 -5.13 11.76 20.02
CA ILE A 129 -6.44 12.45 19.96
C ILE A 129 -6.38 13.74 19.15
N GLU A 130 -5.21 14.33 18.99
CA GLU A 130 -4.99 15.54 18.17
C GLU A 130 -4.79 15.20 16.68
N GLY A 131 -4.74 13.92 16.35
CA GLY A 131 -4.54 13.43 14.98
C GLY A 131 -5.80 13.56 14.13
N LYS A 132 -5.63 13.22 12.86
CA LYS A 132 -6.74 13.14 11.90
C LYS A 132 -7.50 11.83 12.08
N PRO A 133 -8.84 11.83 11.93
CA PRO A 133 -9.62 10.60 11.97
C PRO A 133 -9.06 9.54 11.02
N ALA A 134 -8.97 8.31 11.49
CA ALA A 134 -8.48 7.18 10.73
C ALA A 134 -9.28 5.92 11.09
N HIS A 135 -9.70 5.16 10.09
CA HIS A 135 -10.52 3.97 10.28
C HIS A 135 -9.99 2.81 9.43
N THR A 136 -9.64 1.73 10.11
CA THR A 136 -9.18 0.46 9.51
C THR A 136 -10.02 -0.69 10.04
N ASP A 137 -10.63 -1.48 9.15
CA ASP A 137 -11.27 -2.74 9.51
C ASP A 137 -10.32 -3.90 9.21
N ILE A 138 -10.13 -4.78 10.18
CA ILE A 138 -9.21 -5.91 10.12
C ILE A 138 -9.99 -7.20 10.24
N THR A 139 -9.80 -8.11 9.29
CA THR A 139 -10.37 -9.46 9.31
C THR A 139 -9.23 -10.48 9.30
N VAL A 140 -9.23 -11.39 10.25
CA VAL A 140 -8.26 -12.48 10.32
C VAL A 140 -8.61 -13.55 9.30
N LEU A 141 -7.63 -13.91 8.46
CA LEU A 141 -7.79 -14.97 7.45
C LEU A 141 -7.20 -16.29 7.91
N SER A 142 -6.00 -16.27 8.51
CA SER A 142 -5.34 -17.46 9.03
C SER A 142 -4.28 -17.09 10.07
N SER A 143 -3.90 -18.06 10.89
CA SER A 143 -2.75 -17.96 11.80
C SER A 143 -1.91 -19.20 11.67
N ASN A 144 -0.60 -19.05 11.67
CA ASN A 144 0.37 -20.14 11.62
C ASN A 144 1.60 -19.85 12.46
N ALA A 145 2.29 -20.89 12.84
CA ALA A 145 3.55 -20.80 13.56
C ALA A 145 4.70 -21.25 12.67
N ILE A 146 5.81 -20.55 12.75
CA ILE A 146 7.09 -20.95 12.17
C ILE A 146 8.01 -21.32 13.30
N SER A 147 8.42 -22.59 13.35
CA SER A 147 9.32 -23.09 14.39
C SER A 147 10.79 -22.93 13.96
N GLN A 148 11.56 -22.20 14.75
CA GLN A 148 13.02 -22.12 14.62
C GLN A 148 13.68 -22.31 15.99
N ASN A 149 14.64 -23.21 16.06
CA ASN A 149 15.42 -23.47 17.31
C ASN A 149 14.53 -23.74 18.53
N MET A 150 13.46 -24.54 18.37
CA MET A 150 12.47 -24.86 19.41
C MET A 150 11.66 -23.67 19.93
N VAL A 151 11.64 -22.58 19.20
CA VAL A 151 10.79 -21.42 19.51
C VAL A 151 9.80 -21.23 18.36
N ASP A 152 8.52 -21.20 18.72
CA ASP A 152 7.44 -20.94 17.77
C ASP A 152 7.22 -19.43 17.64
N GLN A 153 7.37 -18.91 16.43
CA GLN A 153 6.96 -17.55 16.10
C GLN A 153 5.60 -17.62 15.38
N TYR A 154 4.61 -16.98 15.97
CA TYR A 154 3.26 -16.92 15.37
C TYR A 154 3.13 -15.73 14.43
N PHE A 155 2.47 -15.97 13.31
CA PHE A 155 2.08 -14.95 12.33
C PHE A 155 0.59 -15.05 12.05
N THR A 156 -0.06 -13.92 11.90
CA THR A 156 -1.46 -13.86 11.51
C THR A 156 -1.59 -13.11 10.19
N HIS A 157 -2.19 -13.78 9.21
CA HIS A 157 -2.58 -13.17 7.95
C HIS A 157 -3.91 -12.46 8.12
N VAL A 158 -3.93 -11.18 7.86
CA VAL A 158 -5.12 -10.34 7.98
C VAL A 158 -5.41 -9.61 6.69
N GLN A 159 -6.67 -9.32 6.46
CA GLN A 159 -7.13 -8.41 5.43
C GLN A 159 -7.51 -7.09 6.09
N CYS A 160 -7.04 -5.98 5.55
CA CYS A 160 -7.33 -4.64 6.03
C CYS A 160 -8.15 -3.87 5.00
N LEU A 161 -9.34 -3.43 5.37
CA LEU A 161 -10.14 -2.50 4.57
C LEU A 161 -9.95 -1.09 5.12
N LEU A 162 -9.51 -0.18 4.25
CA LEU A 162 -9.31 1.22 4.61
C LEU A 162 -10.54 2.06 4.30
N HIS A 163 -11.09 2.73 5.32
CA HIS A 163 -12.11 3.77 5.17
C HIS A 163 -11.50 5.17 5.05
N THR A 164 -10.26 5.33 5.47
CA THR A 164 -9.43 6.53 5.36
C THR A 164 -8.04 6.15 4.86
N GLY A 165 -7.24 7.12 4.44
CA GLY A 165 -5.89 6.88 3.91
C GLY A 165 -4.85 7.79 4.55
N ARG A 166 -4.58 7.63 5.85
CA ARG A 166 -3.52 8.38 6.53
C ARG A 166 -2.16 7.76 6.30
N THR A 167 -1.13 8.57 6.35
CA THR A 167 0.26 8.09 6.24
C THR A 167 0.54 7.01 7.27
N HIS A 168 1.08 5.88 6.83
CA HIS A 168 1.40 4.71 7.65
C HIS A 168 0.20 4.12 8.43
N GLN A 169 -1.03 4.33 7.98
CA GLN A 169 -2.23 4.04 8.78
C GLN A 169 -2.28 2.59 9.28
N ILE A 170 -2.18 1.60 8.40
CA ILE A 170 -2.23 0.18 8.81
C ILE A 170 -1.07 -0.16 9.73
N ARG A 171 0.12 0.32 9.41
CA ARG A 171 1.36 0.08 10.17
C ARG A 171 1.22 0.60 11.60
N VAL A 172 0.73 1.83 11.76
CA VAL A 172 0.53 2.48 13.07
C VAL A 172 -0.58 1.81 13.86
N HIS A 173 -1.72 1.56 13.23
CA HIS A 173 -2.86 0.91 13.89
C HIS A 173 -2.50 -0.47 14.43
N LEU A 174 -1.85 -1.31 13.63
CA LEU A 174 -1.45 -2.66 14.06
C LEU A 174 -0.36 -2.63 15.12
N SER A 175 0.60 -1.72 15.00
CA SER A 175 1.64 -1.53 16.03
C SER A 175 1.03 -1.09 17.36
N GLN A 176 0.13 -0.11 17.36
CA GLN A 176 -0.56 0.36 18.56
C GLN A 176 -1.44 -0.73 19.19
N LEU A 177 -2.03 -1.59 18.38
CA LEU A 177 -2.79 -2.74 18.85
C LEU A 177 -1.92 -3.79 19.58
N GLY A 178 -0.60 -3.75 19.36
CA GLY A 178 0.36 -4.70 19.92
C GLY A 178 0.74 -5.84 18.97
N TYR A 179 0.32 -5.75 17.71
CA TYR A 179 0.59 -6.76 16.67
C TYR A 179 1.23 -6.09 15.44
N PRO A 180 2.51 -5.69 15.52
CA PRO A 180 3.17 -5.01 14.41
C PRO A 180 3.25 -5.92 13.19
N LEU A 181 3.31 -5.31 12.02
CA LEU A 181 3.60 -6.04 10.79
C LEU A 181 4.96 -6.71 10.87
N ALA A 182 5.04 -7.96 10.44
CA ALA A 182 6.32 -8.62 10.23
C ALA A 182 7.19 -7.76 9.30
N GLY A 183 8.45 -7.56 9.65
CA GLY A 183 9.40 -6.76 8.86
C GLY A 183 9.24 -5.24 8.97
N ASP A 184 8.30 -4.75 9.76
CA ASP A 184 8.14 -3.31 9.97
C ASP A 184 8.92 -2.83 11.20
N ASP A 185 10.22 -2.70 11.05
CA ASP A 185 11.14 -2.33 12.12
C ASP A 185 10.91 -0.89 12.65
N LEU A 186 10.38 0.00 11.81
CA LEU A 186 10.02 1.35 12.24
C LEU A 186 8.94 1.36 13.34
N TYR A 187 8.03 0.39 13.31
CA TYR A 187 6.89 0.29 14.21
C TYR A 187 6.92 -0.97 15.10
N GLY A 188 8.07 -1.54 15.34
CA GLY A 188 8.29 -2.61 16.32
C GLY A 188 8.25 -4.03 15.76
N GLY A 189 8.12 -4.21 14.47
CA GLY A 189 8.26 -5.50 13.80
C GLY A 189 9.72 -5.93 13.65
N HIS A 190 9.94 -7.21 13.36
CA HIS A 190 11.28 -7.80 13.27
C HIS A 190 11.61 -8.21 11.83
N LEU A 191 12.89 -8.04 11.45
CA LEU A 191 13.40 -8.34 10.10
C LEU A 191 13.86 -9.80 9.91
N ASN A 192 13.60 -10.67 10.88
CA ASN A 192 14.10 -12.06 10.87
C ASN A 192 13.52 -12.91 9.73
N TYR A 193 12.31 -12.63 9.30
CA TYR A 193 11.57 -13.48 8.34
C TYR A 193 11.27 -12.79 7.02
N ILE A 194 11.18 -11.47 7.02
CA ILE A 194 10.94 -10.63 5.85
C ILE A 194 11.65 -9.29 6.02
N GLY A 195 12.26 -8.78 4.98
CA GLY A 195 13.10 -7.58 5.00
C GLY A 195 12.34 -6.25 4.85
N ARG A 196 11.03 -6.29 4.89
CA ARG A 196 10.15 -5.12 4.74
C ARG A 196 8.83 -5.33 5.47
N GLN A 197 8.05 -4.25 5.68
CA GLN A 197 6.69 -4.43 6.19
C GLN A 197 5.90 -5.39 5.29
N ALA A 198 5.34 -6.44 5.90
CA ALA A 198 4.53 -7.44 5.22
C ALA A 198 3.14 -6.86 4.92
N LEU A 199 3.09 -5.96 3.95
CA LEU A 199 1.92 -5.19 3.55
C LEU A 199 1.83 -5.10 2.03
N HIS A 200 0.66 -5.45 1.49
CA HIS A 200 0.42 -5.51 0.06
C HIS A 200 -0.98 -5.01 -0.28
N ALA A 201 -1.07 -4.00 -1.12
CA ALA A 201 -2.34 -3.50 -1.64
C ALA A 201 -2.87 -4.47 -2.69
N SER A 202 -3.66 -5.46 -2.24
CA SER A 202 -4.04 -6.63 -3.03
C SER A 202 -5.27 -6.44 -3.89
N HIS A 203 -6.17 -5.54 -3.50
CA HIS A 203 -7.45 -5.40 -4.18
C HIS A 203 -7.94 -3.94 -4.10
N VAL A 204 -8.43 -3.44 -5.23
CA VAL A 204 -9.17 -2.18 -5.30
C VAL A 204 -10.47 -2.40 -6.06
N SER A 205 -11.52 -1.72 -5.64
CA SER A 205 -12.79 -1.68 -6.38
C SER A 205 -13.34 -0.26 -6.38
N PHE A 206 -13.90 0.15 -7.51
CA PHE A 206 -14.41 1.51 -7.69
C PHE A 206 -15.29 1.62 -8.93
N TYR A 207 -16.13 2.64 -8.97
CA TYR A 207 -16.75 3.07 -10.22
C TYR A 207 -15.76 3.93 -11.01
N HIS A 208 -15.47 3.53 -12.23
CA HIS A 208 -14.59 4.29 -13.11
C HIS A 208 -15.14 5.71 -13.31
N PRO A 209 -14.36 6.76 -12.97
CA PRO A 209 -14.90 8.12 -12.93
C PRO A 209 -15.34 8.68 -14.28
N MET A 210 -14.86 8.10 -15.40
CA MET A 210 -15.15 8.55 -16.75
C MET A 210 -16.18 7.67 -17.48
N THR A 211 -16.13 6.36 -17.28
CA THR A 211 -17.02 5.39 -17.94
C THR A 211 -18.19 4.95 -17.07
N ASN A 212 -18.11 5.20 -15.77
CA ASN A 212 -19.08 4.77 -14.75
C ASN A 212 -19.23 3.24 -14.62
N GLU A 213 -18.30 2.49 -15.16
CA GLU A 213 -18.24 1.03 -15.00
C GLU A 213 -17.66 0.66 -13.64
N TRP A 214 -18.18 -0.41 -13.03
CA TRP A 214 -17.60 -0.99 -11.83
C TRP A 214 -16.37 -1.82 -12.18
N LEU A 215 -15.23 -1.50 -11.58
CA LEU A 215 -13.98 -2.23 -11.75
C LEU A 215 -13.53 -2.86 -10.43
N GLU A 216 -13.10 -4.11 -10.52
CA GLU A 216 -12.45 -4.83 -9.45
C GLU A 216 -11.09 -5.32 -9.95
N LEU A 217 -10.00 -4.86 -9.32
CA LEU A 217 -8.64 -5.14 -9.73
C LEU A 217 -7.88 -5.78 -8.59
N GLN A 218 -7.10 -6.82 -8.91
CA GLN A 218 -6.37 -7.62 -7.94
C GLN A 218 -4.90 -7.73 -8.33
N ALA A 219 -4.04 -7.83 -7.31
CA ALA A 219 -2.65 -8.22 -7.45
C ALA A 219 -2.35 -9.36 -6.47
N PRO A 220 -1.77 -10.47 -6.91
CA PRO A 220 -1.50 -11.62 -6.05
C PRO A 220 -0.51 -11.27 -4.94
N ILE A 221 -0.62 -11.94 -3.81
CA ILE A 221 0.32 -11.77 -2.69
C ILE A 221 1.74 -12.10 -3.18
N PRO A 222 2.73 -11.21 -2.96
CA PRO A 222 4.10 -11.45 -3.42
C PRO A 222 4.77 -12.60 -2.66
N SER A 223 5.77 -13.19 -3.28
CA SER A 223 6.42 -14.42 -2.80
C SER A 223 7.07 -14.27 -1.42
N ASP A 224 7.62 -13.11 -1.09
CA ASP A 224 8.24 -12.86 0.23
C ASP A 224 7.22 -12.90 1.37
N MET A 225 6.02 -12.40 1.14
CA MET A 225 4.91 -12.52 2.10
C MET A 225 4.30 -13.92 2.10
N LYS A 226 4.15 -14.52 0.92
CA LYS A 226 3.59 -15.86 0.78
C LYS A 226 4.42 -16.91 1.54
N ALA A 227 5.72 -16.73 1.60
CA ALA A 227 6.62 -17.59 2.36
C ALA A 227 6.30 -17.65 3.87
N LEU A 228 5.67 -16.62 4.43
CA LEU A 228 5.21 -16.61 5.82
C LEU A 228 3.90 -17.39 6.05
N LEU A 229 3.22 -17.78 4.99
CA LEU A 229 1.90 -18.42 5.04
C LEU A 229 1.93 -19.92 4.72
N THR A 230 3.06 -20.47 4.29
CA THR A 230 3.19 -21.83 3.71
C THR A 230 3.98 -22.80 4.60
N TYR A 231 3.82 -22.73 5.92
CA TYR A 231 4.50 -23.68 6.83
C TYR A 231 3.51 -24.50 7.66
#